data_9e5b15ef974daebf787f9c3627162d7c
#
_entry.id   9e5b15ef974daebf787f9c3627162d7c
#
_cell.length_a   1.000
_cell.length_b   1.000
_cell.length_c   1.000
_cell.angle_alpha   90.00
_cell.angle_beta   90.00
_cell.angle_gamma   90.00
#
_symmetry.space_group_name_H-M   'P 1'
#
loop_
_entity.id
_entity.type
_entity.pdbx_description
1 polymer ?
#
loop_
_entity_poly.entity_id
_entity_poly.type
_entity_poly.pdbx_seq_one_letter_code
_entity_poly.pdbx_strand_id
1 'polypeptide(L)'
;KAHEAGAKIIACSSTGNAASSLAGNAAAAGFKTYIFVPERAPKGKVAQLMIFGANVISVKGNYEETFKMSAEAIEKWGWYNRNAAINPYLSEGKKTVSLEIAEQLNWEMPDYLAISVGDGCTIAGVWKGLKDLYAIGFIDKLPRLISAQSTGCYPINRAIQENKPWEPMEENTIADSISVGVPRNADKALMAIRESNGLAINVTDEEILAAQKLLGRTCGVFGEPAGVTGTAAVKKACELGLIEKGATVVSVVTGNGLKDV
;
A
#
# COMPACT_ATOMS: atom_id res chain seq x y z
N LYS A 1 -12.22 -6.15 -14.36
CA LYS A 1 -12.91 -4.93 -14.84
C LYS A 1 -12.36 -4.44 -16.19
N ALA A 2 -11.03 -4.40 -16.40
CA ALA A 2 -10.47 -4.02 -17.70
C ALA A 2 -11.02 -4.90 -18.85
N HIS A 3 -11.10 -6.22 -18.62
CA HIS A 3 -11.68 -7.16 -19.58
C HIS A 3 -13.16 -6.86 -19.85
N GLU A 4 -13.97 -6.66 -18.80
CA GLU A 4 -15.40 -6.29 -18.93
C GLU A 4 -15.58 -4.96 -19.68
N ALA A 5 -14.66 -4.01 -19.51
CA ALA A 5 -14.66 -2.75 -20.24
C ALA A 5 -14.14 -2.87 -21.69
N GLY A 6 -13.80 -4.06 -22.16
CA GLY A 6 -13.26 -4.28 -23.50
C GLY A 6 -11.87 -3.72 -23.74
N ALA A 7 -11.12 -3.36 -22.67
CA ALA A 7 -9.80 -2.81 -22.78
C ALA A 7 -8.83 -3.79 -23.46
N LYS A 8 -7.90 -3.25 -24.23
CA LYS A 8 -6.79 -4.01 -24.87
C LYS A 8 -5.44 -3.66 -24.25
N ILE A 9 -5.36 -2.45 -23.72
CA ILE A 9 -4.14 -1.87 -23.16
C ILE A 9 -4.45 -1.33 -21.78
N ILE A 10 -3.56 -1.63 -20.82
CA ILE A 10 -3.64 -1.11 -19.45
C ILE A 10 -2.35 -0.35 -19.18
N ALA A 11 -2.44 0.83 -18.57
CA ALA A 11 -1.27 1.64 -18.29
C ALA A 11 -1.28 2.23 -16.86
N CYS A 12 -0.08 2.43 -16.32
CA CYS A 12 0.12 3.13 -15.06
C CYS A 12 1.49 3.82 -14.99
N SER A 13 1.63 4.72 -14.01
CA SER A 13 2.90 5.26 -13.53
C SER A 13 3.23 4.63 -12.18
N SER A 14 4.27 3.80 -12.14
CA SER A 14 4.78 3.23 -10.87
C SER A 14 6.06 2.44 -11.13
N THR A 15 7.01 2.48 -10.19
CA THR A 15 8.21 1.62 -10.17
C THR A 15 8.08 0.45 -9.20
N GLY A 16 7.12 0.51 -8.27
CA GLY A 16 7.00 -0.40 -7.14
C GLY A 16 6.08 -1.61 -7.39
N ASN A 17 5.56 -2.15 -6.30
CA ASN A 17 4.69 -3.33 -6.27
C ASN A 17 3.44 -3.18 -7.16
N ALA A 18 2.92 -1.97 -7.29
CA ALA A 18 1.77 -1.69 -8.15
C ALA A 18 2.07 -1.97 -9.63
N ALA A 19 3.25 -1.57 -10.12
CA ALA A 19 3.68 -1.81 -11.50
C ALA A 19 3.97 -3.29 -11.75
N SER A 20 4.71 -3.96 -10.84
CA SER A 20 5.03 -5.38 -11.01
C SER A 20 3.78 -6.27 -10.94
N SER A 21 2.84 -5.95 -10.06
CA SER A 21 1.54 -6.62 -10.00
C SER A 21 0.74 -6.42 -11.29
N LEU A 22 0.70 -5.19 -11.84
CA LEU A 22 0.05 -4.96 -13.13
C LEU A 22 0.71 -5.78 -14.23
N ALA A 23 2.04 -5.71 -14.36
CA ALA A 23 2.77 -6.40 -15.43
C ALA A 23 2.53 -7.90 -15.41
N GLY A 24 2.66 -8.55 -14.24
CA GLY A 24 2.47 -9.99 -14.11
C GLY A 24 1.03 -10.44 -14.36
N ASN A 25 0.05 -9.78 -13.73
CA ASN A 25 -1.37 -10.15 -13.91
C ASN A 25 -1.86 -9.85 -15.33
N ALA A 26 -1.42 -8.75 -15.94
CA ALA A 26 -1.79 -8.40 -17.30
C ALA A 26 -1.19 -9.38 -18.32
N ALA A 27 0.05 -9.82 -18.12
CA ALA A 27 0.68 -10.85 -18.94
C ALA A 27 -0.13 -12.16 -18.89
N ALA A 28 -0.48 -12.63 -17.69
CA ALA A 28 -1.29 -13.83 -17.51
C ALA A 28 -2.69 -13.72 -18.15
N ALA A 29 -3.26 -12.52 -18.18
CA ALA A 29 -4.57 -12.23 -18.75
C ALA A 29 -4.54 -11.82 -20.25
N GLY A 30 -3.36 -11.78 -20.87
CA GLY A 30 -3.20 -11.45 -22.30
C GLY A 30 -3.36 -9.95 -22.64
N PHE A 31 -3.19 -9.07 -21.66
CA PHE A 31 -3.23 -7.62 -21.90
C PHE A 31 -1.85 -7.07 -22.28
N LYS A 32 -1.85 -6.09 -23.17
CA LYS A 32 -0.67 -5.24 -23.40
C LYS A 32 -0.59 -4.17 -22.32
N THR A 33 0.60 -3.95 -21.77
CA THR A 33 0.82 -2.95 -20.71
C THR A 33 1.83 -1.90 -21.13
N TYR A 34 1.58 -0.66 -20.70
CA TYR A 34 2.53 0.45 -20.73
C TYR A 34 2.73 0.97 -19.31
N ILE A 35 3.99 0.95 -18.84
CA ILE A 35 4.35 1.36 -17.49
C ILE A 35 5.34 2.50 -17.59
N PHE A 36 4.95 3.66 -17.07
CA PHE A 36 5.78 4.85 -17.03
C PHE A 36 6.59 4.86 -15.74
N VAL A 37 7.89 5.06 -15.87
CA VAL A 37 8.84 5.09 -14.74
C VAL A 37 9.76 6.30 -14.87
N PRO A 38 10.18 6.94 -13.77
CA PRO A 38 11.25 7.93 -13.82
C PRO A 38 12.54 7.32 -14.33
N GLU A 39 13.35 8.07 -15.08
CA GLU A 39 14.64 7.61 -15.65
C GLU A 39 15.58 7.04 -14.57
N ARG A 40 15.51 7.58 -13.34
CA ARG A 40 16.28 7.12 -12.18
C ARG A 40 15.74 5.87 -11.48
N ALA A 41 14.69 5.25 -12.02
CA ALA A 41 14.11 4.05 -11.41
C ALA A 41 15.15 2.94 -11.24
N PRO A 42 15.15 2.20 -10.10
CA PRO A 42 16.10 1.12 -9.86
C PRO A 42 16.05 0.06 -10.97
N LYS A 43 17.23 -0.29 -11.52
CA LYS A 43 17.33 -1.23 -12.65
C LYS A 43 16.68 -2.59 -12.37
N GLY A 44 16.79 -3.10 -11.13
CA GLY A 44 16.15 -4.37 -10.74
C GLY A 44 14.63 -4.31 -10.81
N LYS A 45 14.02 -3.19 -10.39
CA LYS A 45 12.57 -2.98 -10.49
C LYS A 45 12.13 -2.91 -11.96
N VAL A 46 12.87 -2.19 -12.80
CA VAL A 46 12.59 -2.10 -14.25
C VAL A 46 12.75 -3.47 -14.94
N ALA A 47 13.78 -4.22 -14.61
CA ALA A 47 14.02 -5.56 -15.17
C ALA A 47 12.85 -6.51 -14.87
N GLN A 48 12.26 -6.44 -13.67
CA GLN A 48 11.09 -7.24 -13.32
C GLN A 48 9.87 -6.90 -14.19
N LEU A 49 9.66 -5.63 -14.53
CA LEU A 49 8.57 -5.23 -15.43
C LEU A 49 8.79 -5.77 -16.84
N MET A 50 10.02 -5.69 -17.32
CA MET A 50 10.41 -6.15 -18.66
C MET A 50 10.29 -7.67 -18.82
N ILE A 51 10.67 -8.46 -17.80
CA ILE A 51 10.57 -9.94 -17.88
C ILE A 51 9.11 -10.40 -17.95
N PHE A 52 8.18 -9.62 -17.41
CA PHE A 52 6.74 -9.85 -17.57
C PHE A 52 6.18 -9.36 -18.92
N GLY A 53 7.02 -8.83 -19.82
CA GLY A 53 6.63 -8.36 -21.13
C GLY A 53 5.97 -6.97 -21.16
N ALA A 54 6.10 -6.19 -20.10
CA ALA A 54 5.57 -4.82 -20.09
C ALA A 54 6.39 -3.88 -21.00
N ASN A 55 5.72 -2.96 -21.69
CA ASN A 55 6.37 -1.86 -22.38
C ASN A 55 6.71 -0.78 -21.35
N VAL A 56 7.96 -0.65 -20.98
CA VAL A 56 8.42 0.33 -20.02
C VAL A 56 8.82 1.62 -20.72
N ILE A 57 8.24 2.74 -20.28
CA ILE A 57 8.53 4.08 -20.80
C ILE A 57 9.30 4.83 -19.71
N SER A 58 10.58 5.06 -19.95
CA SER A 58 11.45 5.87 -19.09
C SER A 58 11.20 7.35 -19.35
N VAL A 59 10.83 8.09 -18.31
CA VAL A 59 10.50 9.52 -18.37
C VAL A 59 11.62 10.32 -17.73
N LYS A 60 12.15 11.30 -18.45
CA LYS A 60 13.11 12.27 -17.88
C LYS A 60 12.35 13.20 -16.94
N GLY A 61 12.63 13.09 -15.65
CA GLY A 61 11.97 13.88 -14.63
C GLY A 61 11.72 13.11 -13.32
N ASN A 62 10.94 13.71 -12.45
CA ASN A 62 10.54 13.12 -11.17
C ASN A 62 9.28 12.26 -11.31
N TYR A 63 8.79 11.73 -10.18
CA TYR A 63 7.59 10.90 -10.16
C TYR A 63 6.33 11.66 -10.60
N GLU A 64 6.19 12.93 -10.21
CA GLU A 64 5.01 13.73 -10.56
C GLU A 64 4.94 13.99 -12.06
N GLU A 65 6.06 14.31 -12.71
CA GLU A 65 6.14 14.49 -14.17
C GLU A 65 5.85 13.18 -14.90
N THR A 66 6.35 12.05 -14.37
CA THR A 66 6.07 10.71 -14.89
C THR A 66 4.58 10.37 -14.79
N PHE A 67 3.97 10.68 -13.65
CA PHE A 67 2.54 10.46 -13.42
C PHE A 67 1.69 11.30 -14.39
N LYS A 68 2.01 12.59 -14.54
CA LYS A 68 1.33 13.52 -15.47
C LYS A 68 1.40 13.02 -16.90
N MET A 69 2.60 12.65 -17.37
CA MET A 69 2.77 12.11 -18.71
C MET A 69 1.97 10.81 -18.92
N SER A 70 1.93 9.94 -17.92
CA SER A 70 1.13 8.71 -18.01
C SER A 70 -0.37 9.02 -18.11
N ALA A 71 -0.86 9.99 -17.36
CA ALA A 71 -2.26 10.40 -17.38
C ALA A 71 -2.65 10.98 -18.76
N GLU A 72 -1.84 11.86 -19.30
CA GLU A 72 -2.03 12.44 -20.64
C GLU A 72 -2.02 11.35 -21.75
N ALA A 73 -1.10 10.40 -21.66
CA ALA A 73 -1.03 9.28 -22.62
C ALA A 73 -2.26 8.38 -22.53
N ILE A 74 -2.69 8.03 -21.31
CA ILE A 74 -3.86 7.22 -21.06
C ILE A 74 -5.12 7.87 -21.64
N GLU A 75 -5.32 9.14 -21.38
CA GLU A 75 -6.45 9.90 -21.89
C GLU A 75 -6.42 10.00 -23.43
N LYS A 76 -5.29 10.38 -24.00
CA LYS A 76 -5.11 10.57 -25.45
C LYS A 76 -5.40 9.29 -26.25
N TRP A 77 -5.00 8.12 -25.75
CA TRP A 77 -5.12 6.85 -26.47
C TRP A 77 -6.24 5.94 -25.95
N GLY A 78 -7.03 6.41 -24.99
CA GLY A 78 -8.14 5.62 -24.43
C GLY A 78 -7.70 4.33 -23.73
N TRP A 79 -6.51 4.31 -23.09
CA TRP A 79 -6.04 3.14 -22.39
C TRP A 79 -6.73 2.98 -21.03
N TYR A 80 -6.83 1.77 -20.54
CA TYR A 80 -7.40 1.54 -19.21
C TYR A 80 -6.46 2.05 -18.12
N ASN A 81 -6.94 3.02 -17.34
CA ASN A 81 -6.15 3.71 -16.33
C ASN A 81 -6.01 2.86 -15.06
N ARG A 82 -4.76 2.52 -14.71
CA ARG A 82 -4.42 1.77 -13.50
C ARG A 82 -3.59 2.63 -12.53
N ASN A 83 -3.58 3.95 -12.65
CA ASN A 83 -2.92 4.82 -11.69
C ASN A 83 -3.60 4.76 -10.31
N ALA A 84 -2.77 4.85 -9.25
CA ALA A 84 -3.25 4.80 -7.87
C ALA A 84 -4.32 5.86 -7.59
N ALA A 85 -5.35 5.48 -6.85
CA ALA A 85 -6.47 6.31 -6.43
C ALA A 85 -7.33 6.94 -7.56
N ILE A 86 -6.98 6.77 -8.83
CA ILE A 86 -7.79 7.23 -9.97
C ILE A 86 -8.92 6.25 -10.26
N ASN A 87 -8.58 4.97 -10.35
CA ASN A 87 -9.55 3.92 -10.67
C ASN A 87 -10.11 3.31 -9.37
N PRO A 88 -11.43 3.42 -9.10
CA PRO A 88 -12.03 2.95 -7.86
C PRO A 88 -11.89 1.43 -7.66
N TYR A 89 -11.80 0.66 -8.74
CA TYR A 89 -11.60 -0.79 -8.66
C TYR A 89 -10.25 -1.20 -8.06
N LEU A 90 -9.26 -0.30 -8.02
CA LEU A 90 -7.99 -0.56 -7.34
C LEU A 90 -8.15 -0.58 -5.82
N SER A 91 -8.96 0.30 -5.28
CA SER A 91 -9.31 0.29 -3.84
C SER A 91 -10.19 -0.90 -3.50
N GLU A 92 -11.17 -1.20 -4.36
CA GLU A 92 -12.02 -2.39 -4.21
C GLU A 92 -11.20 -3.70 -4.24
N GLY A 93 -10.22 -3.82 -5.13
CA GLY A 93 -9.34 -5.00 -5.18
C GLY A 93 -8.52 -5.20 -3.91
N LYS A 94 -8.22 -4.14 -3.16
CA LYS A 94 -7.47 -4.22 -1.90
C LYS A 94 -8.29 -4.81 -0.73
N LYS A 95 -9.60 -4.93 -0.87
CA LYS A 95 -10.45 -5.66 0.08
C LYS A 95 -10.02 -7.10 0.26
N THR A 96 -9.46 -7.71 -0.78
CA THR A 96 -9.04 -9.13 -0.73
C THR A 96 -8.07 -9.42 0.40
N VAL A 97 -7.27 -8.45 0.83
CA VAL A 97 -6.39 -8.59 2.02
C VAL A 97 -7.22 -8.94 3.26
N SER A 98 -8.28 -8.19 3.54
CA SER A 98 -9.13 -8.44 4.71
C SER A 98 -9.97 -9.70 4.58
N LEU A 99 -10.42 -10.01 3.35
CA LEU A 99 -11.18 -11.24 3.08
C LEU A 99 -10.32 -12.48 3.33
N GLU A 100 -9.08 -12.46 2.85
CA GLU A 100 -8.12 -13.55 3.03
C GLU A 100 -7.68 -13.69 4.50
N ILE A 101 -7.44 -12.58 5.21
CA ILE A 101 -7.15 -12.61 6.65
C ILE A 101 -8.31 -13.25 7.42
N ALA A 102 -9.55 -12.84 7.16
CA ALA A 102 -10.72 -13.37 7.85
C ALA A 102 -10.90 -14.88 7.59
N GLU A 103 -10.77 -15.32 6.33
CA GLU A 103 -10.84 -16.74 5.98
C GLU A 103 -9.75 -17.56 6.64
N GLN A 104 -8.48 -17.11 6.61
CA GLN A 104 -7.34 -17.81 7.19
C GLN A 104 -7.38 -17.87 8.72
N LEU A 105 -8.05 -16.91 9.36
CA LEU A 105 -8.31 -16.89 10.79
C LEU A 105 -9.65 -17.55 11.18
N ASN A 106 -10.26 -18.34 10.28
CA ASN A 106 -11.56 -18.98 10.53
C ASN A 106 -12.64 -17.99 10.97
N TRP A 107 -12.63 -16.79 10.40
CA TRP A 107 -13.57 -15.69 10.65
C TRP A 107 -13.45 -15.03 12.04
N GLU A 108 -12.46 -15.42 12.84
CA GLU A 108 -12.15 -14.82 14.14
C GLU A 108 -11.17 -13.64 13.95
N MET A 109 -11.69 -12.42 13.95
CA MET A 109 -10.86 -11.26 13.68
C MET A 109 -9.94 -10.88 14.86
N PRO A 110 -8.70 -10.41 14.55
CA PRO A 110 -7.78 -9.95 15.59
C PRO A 110 -8.30 -8.67 16.28
N ASP A 111 -7.64 -8.25 17.37
CA ASP A 111 -7.95 -7.00 18.03
C ASP A 111 -7.41 -5.81 17.22
N TYR A 112 -6.25 -5.99 16.59
CA TYR A 112 -5.61 -4.97 15.77
C TYR A 112 -5.14 -5.52 14.41
N LEU A 113 -5.19 -4.64 13.41
CA LEU A 113 -4.66 -4.90 12.07
C LEU A 113 -3.74 -3.77 11.64
N ALA A 114 -2.43 -4.04 11.53
CA ALA A 114 -1.41 -3.06 11.21
C ALA A 114 -1.10 -3.05 9.71
N ILE A 115 -1.10 -1.85 9.14
CA ILE A 115 -0.91 -1.63 7.71
C ILE A 115 0.06 -0.47 7.49
N SER A 116 1.07 -0.69 6.63
CA SER A 116 1.94 0.36 6.13
C SER A 116 1.16 1.27 5.18
N VAL A 117 1.28 2.59 5.35
CA VAL A 117 0.42 3.56 4.66
C VAL A 117 1.24 4.58 3.87
N GLY A 118 1.05 4.59 2.55
CA GLY A 118 1.52 5.63 1.65
C GLY A 118 0.34 6.45 1.12
N ASP A 119 -0.15 6.19 -0.10
CA ASP A 119 -1.34 6.83 -0.71
C ASP A 119 -2.65 6.66 0.10
N GLY A 120 -2.71 5.76 1.08
CA GLY A 120 -3.92 5.47 1.84
C GLY A 120 -4.86 4.44 1.19
N CYS A 121 -4.56 3.96 -0.01
CA CYS A 121 -5.44 3.05 -0.75
C CYS A 121 -5.59 1.68 -0.08
N THR A 122 -4.50 1.14 0.51
CA THR A 122 -4.53 -0.20 1.12
C THR A 122 -5.37 -0.21 2.39
N ILE A 123 -5.10 0.71 3.32
CA ILE A 123 -5.84 0.78 4.59
C ILE A 123 -7.33 1.06 4.38
N ALA A 124 -7.66 1.93 3.42
CA ALA A 124 -9.05 2.22 3.04
C ALA A 124 -9.76 1.00 2.43
N GLY A 125 -9.08 0.26 1.53
CA GLY A 125 -9.64 -0.94 0.93
C GLY A 125 -9.83 -2.08 1.93
N VAL A 126 -8.86 -2.29 2.80
CA VAL A 126 -8.95 -3.27 3.90
C VAL A 126 -10.13 -2.96 4.81
N TRP A 127 -10.27 -1.69 5.24
CA TRP A 127 -11.41 -1.26 6.05
C TRP A 127 -12.76 -1.48 5.37
N LYS A 128 -12.82 -1.15 4.06
CA LYS A 128 -14.03 -1.44 3.27
C LYS A 128 -14.39 -2.91 3.30
N GLY A 129 -13.41 -3.81 3.07
CA GLY A 129 -13.65 -5.26 3.09
C GLY A 129 -14.08 -5.79 4.45
N LEU A 130 -13.50 -5.27 5.55
CA LEU A 130 -13.93 -5.62 6.90
C LEU A 130 -15.39 -5.20 7.16
N LYS A 131 -15.76 -3.99 6.74
CA LYS A 131 -17.15 -3.53 6.87
C LYS A 131 -18.11 -4.37 6.03
N ASP A 132 -17.71 -4.78 4.83
CA ASP A 132 -18.53 -5.66 3.97
C ASP A 132 -18.74 -7.01 4.67
N LEU A 133 -17.69 -7.65 5.19
CA LEU A 133 -17.79 -8.91 5.93
C LEU A 133 -18.67 -8.81 7.19
N TYR A 134 -18.53 -7.72 7.92
CA TYR A 134 -19.33 -7.45 9.11
C TYR A 134 -20.82 -7.26 8.74
N ALA A 135 -21.09 -6.50 7.68
CA ALA A 135 -22.46 -6.21 7.25
C ALA A 135 -23.22 -7.45 6.76
N ILE A 136 -22.51 -8.43 6.18
CA ILE A 136 -23.13 -9.70 5.73
C ILE A 136 -23.04 -10.81 6.79
N GLY A 137 -22.52 -10.50 7.99
CA GLY A 137 -22.52 -11.42 9.14
C GLY A 137 -21.47 -12.53 9.09
N PHE A 138 -20.40 -12.39 8.27
CA PHE A 138 -19.28 -13.34 8.27
C PHE A 138 -18.34 -13.15 9.47
N ILE A 139 -18.22 -11.92 9.95
CA ILE A 139 -17.46 -11.57 11.15
C ILE A 139 -18.36 -10.80 12.11
N ASP A 140 -18.17 -10.96 13.40
CA ASP A 140 -18.93 -10.30 14.46
C ASP A 140 -18.18 -9.13 15.13
N LYS A 141 -16.90 -8.95 14.74
CA LYS A 141 -16.00 -7.95 15.32
C LYS A 141 -15.19 -7.25 14.22
N LEU A 142 -15.03 -5.96 14.36
CA LEU A 142 -14.13 -5.15 13.53
C LEU A 142 -12.84 -4.85 14.29
N PRO A 143 -11.65 -5.15 13.73
CA PRO A 143 -10.37 -4.83 14.36
C PRO A 143 -10.12 -3.32 14.36
N ARG A 144 -9.35 -2.84 15.34
CA ARG A 144 -8.78 -1.49 15.31
C ARG A 144 -7.63 -1.46 14.32
N LEU A 145 -7.60 -0.48 13.43
CA LEU A 145 -6.52 -0.33 12.47
C LEU A 145 -5.30 0.36 13.10
N ILE A 146 -4.11 -0.07 12.73
CA ILE A 146 -2.86 0.64 13.03
C ILE A 146 -2.32 1.17 11.71
N SER A 147 -2.40 2.49 11.52
CA SER A 147 -1.77 3.20 10.42
C SER A 147 -0.31 3.42 10.72
N ALA A 148 0.57 2.83 9.93
CA ALA A 148 2.00 2.91 10.10
C ALA A 148 2.63 3.76 8.99
N GLN A 149 3.27 4.87 9.35
CA GLN A 149 4.05 5.71 8.43
C GLN A 149 5.47 5.94 8.97
N SER A 150 6.40 6.31 8.08
CA SER A 150 7.74 6.72 8.50
C SER A 150 7.74 8.15 9.05
N THR A 151 8.57 8.43 10.05
CA THR A 151 8.79 9.81 10.54
C THR A 151 9.31 10.75 9.46
N GLY A 152 9.87 10.22 8.37
CA GLY A 152 10.32 11.00 7.22
C GLY A 152 9.19 11.35 6.21
N CYS A 153 8.01 10.73 6.32
CA CYS A 153 6.84 11.07 5.49
C CYS A 153 5.56 10.48 6.12
N TYR A 154 4.76 11.30 6.83
CA TYR A 154 3.57 10.86 7.57
C TYR A 154 2.37 11.81 7.50
N PRO A 155 1.97 12.30 6.33
CA PRO A 155 0.91 13.31 6.20
C PRO A 155 -0.44 12.83 6.75
N ILE A 156 -0.78 11.54 6.56
CA ILE A 156 -2.04 10.96 7.06
C ILE A 156 -2.03 10.84 8.59
N ASN A 157 -0.96 10.28 9.15
CA ASN A 157 -0.83 10.13 10.59
C ASN A 157 -0.78 11.48 11.30
N ARG A 158 -0.10 12.48 10.72
CA ARG A 158 -0.08 13.86 11.25
C ARG A 158 -1.49 14.42 11.37
N ALA A 159 -2.31 14.25 10.33
CA ALA A 159 -3.70 14.72 10.35
C ALA A 159 -4.55 14.05 11.44
N ILE A 160 -4.32 12.76 11.74
CA ILE A 160 -4.97 12.07 12.87
C ILE A 160 -4.46 12.60 14.21
N GLN A 161 -3.13 12.68 14.39
CA GLN A 161 -2.49 13.07 15.64
C GLN A 161 -2.80 14.52 16.04
N GLU A 162 -2.85 15.42 15.06
CA GLU A 162 -3.17 16.83 15.29
C GLU A 162 -4.67 17.15 15.20
N ASN A 163 -5.49 16.18 14.79
CA ASN A 163 -6.92 16.36 14.50
C ASN A 163 -7.22 17.52 13.54
N LYS A 164 -6.44 17.59 12.46
CA LYS A 164 -6.51 18.60 11.40
C LYS A 164 -6.73 17.97 10.03
N PRO A 165 -7.08 18.75 9.00
CA PRO A 165 -6.96 18.30 7.60
C PRO A 165 -5.52 17.87 7.30
N TRP A 166 -5.34 16.92 6.39
CA TRP A 166 -4.01 16.54 5.95
C TRP A 166 -3.39 17.64 5.06
N GLU A 167 -2.10 17.76 5.14
CA GLU A 167 -1.30 18.68 4.34
C GLU A 167 -0.12 17.94 3.71
N PRO A 168 0.37 18.37 2.53
CA PRO A 168 1.57 17.81 1.91
C PRO A 168 2.78 17.82 2.84
N MET A 169 3.68 16.84 2.65
CA MET A 169 4.98 16.76 3.34
C MET A 169 6.08 16.43 2.34
N GLU A 170 7.31 16.80 2.70
CA GLU A 170 8.50 16.27 2.04
C GLU A 170 8.67 14.77 2.30
N GLU A 171 9.36 14.11 1.39
CA GLU A 171 9.60 12.68 1.39
C GLU A 171 11.07 12.42 1.71
N ASN A 172 11.34 11.84 2.89
CA ASN A 172 12.71 11.51 3.34
C ASN A 172 12.70 10.22 4.18
N THR A 173 12.58 9.06 3.52
CA THR A 173 12.59 7.75 4.16
C THR A 173 13.08 6.67 3.21
N ILE A 174 13.71 5.63 3.76
CA ILE A 174 14.08 4.41 3.02
C ILE A 174 12.86 3.57 2.63
N ALA A 175 11.70 3.81 3.22
CA ALA A 175 10.46 3.10 2.92
C ALA A 175 9.81 3.66 1.63
N ASP A 176 10.50 3.53 0.50
CA ASP A 176 10.20 4.13 -0.81
C ASP A 176 8.72 3.95 -1.23
N SER A 177 8.18 2.74 -1.12
CA SER A 177 6.81 2.44 -1.58
C SER A 177 5.69 3.10 -0.76
N ILE A 178 6.00 3.65 0.42
CA ILE A 178 5.08 4.43 1.25
C ILE A 178 5.54 5.87 1.44
N SER A 179 6.62 6.29 0.78
CA SER A 179 7.09 7.67 0.74
C SER A 179 6.20 8.48 -0.19
N VAL A 180 5.09 8.98 0.34
CA VAL A 180 4.06 9.68 -0.42
C VAL A 180 3.66 10.96 0.31
N GLY A 181 4.29 12.06 -0.06
CA GLY A 181 4.07 13.37 0.55
C GLY A 181 2.69 13.97 0.21
N VAL A 182 2.12 13.59 -0.94
CA VAL A 182 0.78 14.00 -1.39
C VAL A 182 -0.10 12.76 -1.60
N PRO A 183 -0.70 12.21 -0.54
CA PRO A 183 -1.47 10.98 -0.62
C PRO A 183 -2.79 11.17 -1.36
N ARG A 184 -2.99 10.41 -2.43
CA ARG A 184 -4.14 10.55 -3.34
C ARG A 184 -5.45 9.98 -2.78
N ASN A 185 -5.40 9.20 -1.71
CA ASN A 185 -6.57 8.58 -1.07
C ASN A 185 -6.62 8.88 0.44
N ALA A 186 -6.07 10.03 0.85
CA ALA A 186 -5.95 10.44 2.24
C ALA A 186 -7.30 10.43 2.97
N ASP A 187 -8.33 11.03 2.39
CA ASP A 187 -9.64 11.18 3.04
C ASP A 187 -10.26 9.83 3.42
N LYS A 188 -10.18 8.82 2.52
CA LYS A 188 -10.67 7.48 2.81
C LYS A 188 -9.81 6.75 3.86
N ALA A 189 -8.51 7.02 3.88
CA ALA A 189 -7.61 6.48 4.91
C ALA A 189 -7.92 7.09 6.28
N LEU A 190 -8.08 8.41 6.36
CA LEU A 190 -8.48 9.12 7.58
C LEU A 190 -9.82 8.61 8.11
N MET A 191 -10.79 8.42 7.21
CA MET A 191 -12.09 7.84 7.57
C MET A 191 -11.91 6.43 8.17
N ALA A 192 -11.14 5.56 7.52
CA ALA A 192 -10.90 4.20 7.99
C ALA A 192 -10.24 4.16 9.38
N ILE A 193 -9.23 5.00 9.61
CA ILE A 193 -8.52 5.08 10.89
C ILE A 193 -9.49 5.59 11.99
N ARG A 194 -10.27 6.62 11.71
CA ARG A 194 -11.24 7.19 12.68
C ARG A 194 -12.38 6.23 13.00
N GLU A 195 -13.02 5.66 11.98
CA GLU A 195 -14.13 4.71 12.16
C GLU A 195 -13.71 3.45 12.92
N SER A 196 -12.48 2.97 12.73
CA SER A 196 -11.94 1.82 13.46
C SER A 196 -11.45 2.13 14.86
N ASN A 197 -11.56 3.38 15.33
CA ASN A 197 -10.89 3.85 16.55
C ASN A 197 -9.39 3.47 16.55
N GLY A 198 -8.76 3.62 15.39
CA GLY A 198 -7.43 3.14 15.08
C GLY A 198 -6.30 3.98 15.69
N LEU A 199 -5.10 3.46 15.58
CA LEU A 199 -3.86 4.11 16.02
C LEU A 199 -3.10 4.66 14.82
N ALA A 200 -2.51 5.85 14.96
CA ALA A 200 -1.59 6.46 13.99
C ALA A 200 -0.17 6.46 14.58
N ILE A 201 0.68 5.56 14.11
CA ILE A 201 2.02 5.32 14.66
C ILE A 201 3.07 5.67 13.61
N ASN A 202 3.98 6.57 13.96
CA ASN A 202 5.13 6.91 13.12
C ASN A 202 6.38 6.20 13.65
N VAL A 203 7.16 5.64 12.74
CA VAL A 203 8.40 4.91 13.04
C VAL A 203 9.58 5.49 12.28
N THR A 204 10.78 5.45 12.87
CA THR A 204 12.00 5.88 12.19
C THR A 204 12.50 4.82 11.22
N ASP A 205 13.40 5.19 10.32
CA ASP A 205 14.04 4.25 9.40
C ASP A 205 14.85 3.18 10.15
N GLU A 206 15.45 3.53 11.30
CA GLU A 206 16.14 2.57 12.18
C GLU A 206 15.16 1.56 12.80
N GLU A 207 14.00 2.02 13.25
CA GLU A 207 12.93 1.15 13.78
C GLU A 207 12.42 0.19 12.69
N ILE A 208 12.27 0.66 11.45
CA ILE A 208 11.89 -0.15 10.28
C ILE A 208 12.94 -1.23 10.00
N LEU A 209 14.22 -0.86 9.92
CA LEU A 209 15.31 -1.82 9.70
C LEU A 209 15.46 -2.84 10.84
N ALA A 210 15.22 -2.40 12.07
CA ALA A 210 15.21 -3.30 13.23
C ALA A 210 14.06 -4.32 13.14
N ALA A 211 12.87 -3.90 12.73
CA ALA A 211 11.71 -4.78 12.51
C ALA A 211 11.95 -5.76 11.36
N GLN A 212 12.58 -5.33 10.26
CA GLN A 212 12.97 -6.18 9.14
C GLN A 212 13.91 -7.30 9.61
N LYS A 213 14.95 -6.95 10.37
CA LYS A 213 15.88 -7.94 10.93
C LYS A 213 15.20 -8.90 11.91
N LEU A 214 14.28 -8.38 12.73
CA LEU A 214 13.52 -9.18 13.70
C LEU A 214 12.68 -10.23 12.96
N LEU A 215 11.86 -9.82 12.00
CA LEU A 215 11.04 -10.73 11.19
C LEU A 215 11.88 -11.79 10.47
N GLY A 216 13.00 -11.39 9.85
CA GLY A 216 13.92 -12.33 9.19
C GLY A 216 14.46 -13.40 10.14
N ARG A 217 14.84 -13.00 11.36
CA ARG A 217 15.46 -13.92 12.34
C ARG A 217 14.47 -14.79 13.09
N THR A 218 13.24 -14.31 13.28
CA THR A 218 12.25 -15.01 14.13
C THR A 218 11.20 -15.76 13.31
N CYS A 219 10.83 -15.24 12.15
CA CYS A 219 9.75 -15.79 11.33
C CYS A 219 10.20 -16.26 9.93
N GLY A 220 11.47 -16.02 9.55
CA GLY A 220 11.94 -16.30 8.19
C GLY A 220 11.31 -15.41 7.11
N VAL A 221 10.70 -14.28 7.50
CA VAL A 221 10.04 -13.35 6.57
C VAL A 221 10.97 -12.19 6.27
N PHE A 222 11.34 -12.03 5.00
CA PHE A 222 12.13 -10.91 4.52
C PHE A 222 11.23 -9.93 3.75
N GLY A 223 10.69 -8.94 4.45
CA GLY A 223 9.90 -7.86 3.85
C GLY A 223 10.77 -6.68 3.44
N GLU A 224 10.34 -5.92 2.43
CA GLU A 224 10.94 -4.61 2.10
C GLU A 224 10.70 -3.59 3.22
N PRO A 225 11.49 -2.49 3.33
CA PRO A 225 11.30 -1.48 4.37
C PRO A 225 9.86 -0.97 4.46
N ALA A 226 9.25 -0.60 3.35
CA ALA A 226 7.86 -0.18 3.30
C ALA A 226 6.89 -1.27 3.78
N GLY A 227 7.17 -2.54 3.45
CA GLY A 227 6.32 -3.68 3.84
C GLY A 227 6.35 -3.98 5.33
N VAL A 228 7.47 -3.76 6.01
CA VAL A 228 7.63 -4.07 7.45
C VAL A 228 7.33 -2.91 8.37
N THR A 229 7.05 -1.72 7.84
CA THR A 229 6.71 -0.53 8.62
C THR A 229 5.54 -0.79 9.57
N GLY A 230 4.54 -1.58 9.14
CA GLY A 230 3.44 -2.02 10.00
C GLY A 230 3.90 -2.80 11.23
N THR A 231 4.87 -3.71 11.06
CA THR A 231 5.44 -4.50 12.16
C THR A 231 6.26 -3.61 13.12
N ALA A 232 7.02 -2.64 12.58
CA ALA A 232 7.73 -1.67 13.41
C ALA A 232 6.75 -0.84 14.26
N ALA A 233 5.62 -0.44 13.66
CA ALA A 233 4.57 0.30 14.36
C ALA A 233 3.90 -0.53 15.47
N VAL A 234 3.64 -1.81 15.24
CA VAL A 234 3.13 -2.72 16.29
C VAL A 234 4.09 -2.80 17.46
N LYS A 235 5.38 -3.05 17.20
CA LYS A 235 6.40 -3.09 18.24
C LYS A 235 6.41 -1.79 19.07
N LYS A 236 6.46 -0.64 18.41
CA LYS A 236 6.43 0.67 19.06
C LYS A 236 5.15 0.91 19.85
N ALA A 237 3.99 0.54 19.32
CA ALA A 237 2.73 0.68 20.02
C ALA A 237 2.66 -0.19 21.28
N CYS A 238 3.24 -1.39 21.27
CA CYS A 238 3.39 -2.23 22.46
C CYS A 238 4.31 -1.58 23.51
N GLU A 239 5.45 -1.03 23.09
CA GLU A 239 6.41 -0.33 23.97
C GLU A 239 5.81 0.92 24.62
N LEU A 240 4.91 1.59 23.91
CA LEU A 240 4.16 2.74 24.42
C LEU A 240 2.92 2.37 25.26
N GLY A 241 2.61 1.08 25.41
CA GLY A 241 1.43 0.62 26.14
C GLY A 241 0.10 0.96 25.46
N LEU A 242 0.11 1.18 24.14
CA LEU A 242 -1.09 1.50 23.35
C LEU A 242 -1.85 0.25 22.88
N ILE A 243 -1.22 -0.91 23.00
CA ILE A 243 -1.81 -2.23 22.73
C ILE A 243 -1.86 -2.98 24.05
N GLU A 244 -3.03 -3.49 24.39
CA GLU A 244 -3.26 -4.20 25.64
C GLU A 244 -2.51 -5.55 25.66
N LYS A 245 -2.02 -5.94 26.84
CA LYS A 245 -1.35 -7.23 26.99
C LYS A 245 -2.30 -8.39 26.70
N GLY A 246 -1.88 -9.27 25.80
CA GLY A 246 -2.69 -10.41 25.36
C GLY A 246 -3.55 -10.14 24.14
N ALA A 247 -3.59 -8.90 23.64
CA ALA A 247 -4.28 -8.58 22.38
C ALA A 247 -3.65 -9.34 21.19
N THR A 248 -4.51 -9.75 20.28
CA THR A 248 -4.11 -10.36 19.02
C THR A 248 -3.89 -9.29 17.94
N VAL A 249 -2.77 -9.37 17.22
CA VAL A 249 -2.39 -8.41 16.20
C VAL A 249 -1.99 -9.10 14.92
N VAL A 250 -2.57 -8.70 13.80
CA VAL A 250 -2.08 -9.08 12.47
C VAL A 250 -1.33 -7.90 11.86
N SER A 251 -0.11 -8.13 11.38
CA SER A 251 0.68 -7.15 10.64
C SER A 251 0.82 -7.59 9.19
N VAL A 252 0.41 -6.72 8.25
CA VAL A 252 0.48 -7.02 6.81
C VAL A 252 1.85 -6.65 6.28
N VAL A 253 2.63 -7.66 5.87
CA VAL A 253 3.93 -7.48 5.20
C VAL A 253 3.70 -7.54 3.70
N THR A 254 3.75 -6.39 3.02
CA THR A 254 3.23 -6.22 1.66
C THR A 254 4.21 -6.49 0.53
N GLY A 255 5.51 -6.39 0.76
CA GLY A 255 6.53 -6.54 -0.28
C GLY A 255 7.72 -7.35 0.16
N ASN A 256 8.34 -8.08 -0.78
CA ASN A 256 9.54 -8.88 -0.54
C ASN A 256 10.80 -7.99 -0.51
N GLY A 257 11.68 -8.22 0.46
CA GLY A 257 12.91 -7.44 0.68
C GLY A 257 13.91 -7.48 -0.47
N LEU A 258 13.91 -8.53 -1.29
CA LEU A 258 14.77 -8.63 -2.47
C LEU A 258 14.47 -7.59 -3.57
N LYS A 259 13.39 -6.84 -3.44
CA LYS A 259 13.04 -5.76 -4.39
C LYS A 259 13.76 -4.45 -4.09
N ASP A 260 14.28 -4.30 -2.88
CA ASP A 260 14.88 -3.06 -2.36
C ASP A 260 16.30 -3.29 -1.82
N VAL A 261 17.13 -3.99 -2.59
CA VAL A 261 18.56 -4.22 -2.35
C VAL A 261 19.41 -3.39 -3.30
#